data_e69794c90332bb96fe875a5ae3d2206b
#
_entry.id   e69794c90332bb96fe875a5ae3d2206b
#
_cell.length_a   1.000
_cell.length_b   1.000
_cell.length_c   1.000
_cell.angle_alpha   90.00
_cell.angle_beta   90.00
_cell.angle_gamma   90.00
#
_symmetry.space_group_name_H-M   'P 1'
#
loop_
_entity.id
_entity.type
_entity.pdbx_description
1 polymer ?
#
loop_
_entity_poly.entity_id
_entity_poly.type
_entity_poly.pdbx_seq_one_letter_code
_entity_poly.pdbx_strand_id
1 'polypeptide(L)'
;MVKKFFAVFFLAATLLIVGQATKAEAGEVYMGSYSDGSSVYLLTHTVRIRSYSPYSFTCTVRAGYDHLNYSFYPYNGSPYYRNSEGYEGYVNGGASPVASNIYRYVVNNY
;
A
#
# COMPACT_ATOMS: atom_id res chain seq x y z
N MET A 1 8.17 -24.64 -7.06
CA MET A 1 7.75 -23.93 -7.01
C MET A 1 7.90 -23.60 -7.67
N VAL A 2 7.46 -24.08 -7.05
CA VAL A 2 7.00 -23.41 -7.13
C VAL A 2 6.97 -23.41 -7.63
N LYS A 3 6.45 -23.61 -6.98
CA LYS A 3 5.85 -23.30 -7.06
C LYS A 3 5.52 -23.32 -7.35
N LYS A 4 5.20 -23.73 -7.07
CA LYS A 4 4.48 -23.52 -7.11
C LYS A 4 4.15 -23.30 -7.45
N PHE A 5 4.09 -23.49 -6.92
CA PHE A 5 3.32 -23.09 -7.11
C PHE A 5 3.17 -22.97 -7.50
N PHE A 6 2.81 -23.10 -7.05
CA PHE A 6 2.18 -22.61 -7.24
C PHE A 6 1.97 -22.58 -7.38
N ALA A 7 1.76 -23.22 -7.39
CA ALA A 7 1.23 -22.75 -7.30
C ALA A 7 1.00 -22.57 -7.48
N VAL A 8 0.72 -22.90 -7.19
CA VAL A 8 0.14 -22.29 -7.04
C VAL A 8 0.08 -21.82 -7.35
N PHE A 9 -0.15 -22.00 -6.63
CA PHE A 9 -0.59 -21.32 -6.73
C PHE A 9 -0.62 -20.84 -6.91
N PHE A 10 -0.95 -20.94 -6.54
CA PHE A 10 -1.24 -20.19 -6.62
C PHE A 10 -1.38 -19.91 -6.58
N LEU A 11 -1.76 -20.33 -6.64
CA LEU A 11 -2.05 -19.72 -6.44
C LEU A 11 -2.22 -19.18 -6.34
N ALA A 12 -3.03 -19.58 -6.08
CA ALA A 12 -3.29 -18.74 -5.79
C ALA A 12 -3.29 -17.95 -5.94
N ALA A 13 -3.54 -18.18 -5.87
CA ALA A 13 -3.64 -17.13 -5.75
C ALA A 13 -3.58 -16.45 -6.14
N THR A 14 -3.77 -16.63 -6.20
CA THR A 14 -3.74 -15.69 -6.36
C THR A 14 -3.68 -15.16 -6.76
N LEU A 15 -4.09 -15.54 -6.83
CA LEU A 15 -3.98 -14.74 -7.02
C LEU A 15 -3.93 -14.16 -7.38
N LEU A 16 -4.25 -14.49 -7.49
CA LEU A 16 -4.17 -13.66 -7.72
C LEU A 16 -3.87 -12.90 -8.24
N ILE A 17 -3.85 -12.94 -8.44
CA ILE A 17 -3.41 -12.12 -8.83
C ILE A 17 -2.73 -11.82 -9.38
N VAL A 18 -2.75 -12.08 -9.77
CA VAL A 18 -1.92 -11.79 -10.08
C VAL A 18 -1.06 -11.55 -10.23
N GLY A 19 -0.85 -11.83 -10.33
CA GLY A 19 -0.03 -11.71 -10.15
C GLY A 19 0.58 -11.67 -9.79
N GLN A 20 1.00 -12.11 -9.51
CA GLN A 20 1.62 -12.16 -8.97
C GLN A 20 2.39 -11.80 -8.65
N ALA A 21 2.17 -12.49 -9.14
CA ALA A 21 2.79 -11.57 -8.22
C ALA A 21 3.47 -12.24 -7.04
N THR A 22 4.46 -11.56 -6.48
CA THR A 22 5.15 -12.04 -5.30
C THR A 22 4.17 -12.18 -4.15
N LYS A 23 4.25 -13.28 -3.44
CA LYS A 23 3.41 -13.49 -2.28
C LYS A 23 3.82 -12.54 -1.15
N ALA A 24 2.86 -11.90 -0.54
CA ALA A 24 3.11 -11.01 0.59
C ALA A 24 3.52 -11.82 1.82
N GLU A 25 4.45 -11.27 2.59
CA GLU A 25 4.83 -11.84 3.87
C GLU A 25 3.74 -11.60 4.90
N ALA A 26 3.79 -12.33 6.02
CA ALA A 26 2.88 -12.05 7.12
C ALA A 26 3.08 -10.61 7.58
N GLY A 27 1.98 -9.86 7.68
CA GLY A 27 2.04 -8.46 8.04
C GLY A 27 2.31 -7.53 6.86
N GLU A 28 2.32 -8.06 5.65
CA GLU A 28 2.46 -7.26 4.43
C GLU A 28 1.23 -7.42 3.56
N VAL A 29 0.73 -6.31 3.04
CA VAL A 29 -0.45 -6.32 2.16
C VAL A 29 -0.07 -5.59 0.87
N TYR A 30 -0.32 -6.24 -0.26
CA TYR A 30 0.01 -5.68 -1.57
C TYR A 30 -0.84 -4.45 -1.86
N MET A 31 -0.19 -3.35 -2.24
CA MET A 31 -0.84 -2.06 -2.47
C MET A 31 -0.74 -1.60 -3.92
N GLY A 32 -0.20 -2.41 -4.80
CA GLY A 32 -0.01 -2.01 -6.19
C GLY A 32 1.45 -1.89 -6.53
N SER A 33 1.73 -1.28 -7.68
CA SER A 33 3.11 -1.12 -8.16
C SER A 33 3.36 0.33 -8.53
N TYR A 34 4.60 0.75 -8.35
CA TYR A 34 5.03 2.05 -8.83
C TYR A 34 5.27 2.01 -10.34
N SER A 35 5.45 3.17 -10.95
CA SER A 35 5.64 3.26 -12.39
C SER A 35 6.91 2.56 -12.88
N ASP A 36 7.88 2.35 -12.01
CA ASP A 36 9.10 1.62 -12.35
C ASP A 36 8.93 0.09 -12.26
N GLY A 37 7.72 -0.37 -11.91
CA GLY A 37 7.42 -1.79 -11.81
C GLY A 37 7.60 -2.39 -10.42
N SER A 38 8.09 -1.60 -9.45
CA SER A 38 8.27 -2.11 -8.09
C SER A 38 6.94 -2.44 -7.44
N SER A 39 6.80 -3.63 -6.89
CA SER A 39 5.64 -4.00 -6.10
C SER A 39 5.74 -3.36 -4.72
N VAL A 40 4.61 -2.85 -4.23
CA VAL A 40 4.56 -2.10 -2.97
C VAL A 40 3.71 -2.85 -1.96
N TYR A 41 4.24 -3.04 -0.77
CA TYR A 41 3.57 -3.76 0.32
C TYR A 41 3.46 -2.87 1.54
N LEU A 42 2.26 -2.75 2.07
CA LEU A 42 2.03 -2.04 3.33
C LEU A 42 2.47 -2.94 4.48
N LEU A 43 3.30 -2.39 5.35
CA LEU A 43 3.71 -3.09 6.57
C LEU A 43 2.68 -2.77 7.65
N THR A 44 1.77 -3.71 7.89
CA THR A 44 0.57 -3.44 8.69
C THR A 44 0.89 -3.02 10.13
N HIS A 45 1.99 -3.52 10.68
CA HIS A 45 2.38 -3.16 12.05
C HIS A 45 2.86 -1.71 12.18
N THR A 46 3.08 -1.03 11.07
CA THR A 46 3.57 0.36 11.09
C THR A 46 2.44 1.40 11.04
N VAL A 47 1.20 0.97 10.87
CA VAL A 47 0.08 1.89 10.78
C VAL A 47 -0.14 2.56 12.14
N ARG A 48 -0.19 3.89 12.14
CA ARG A 48 -0.42 4.69 13.36
C ARG A 48 -1.53 5.68 13.07
N ILE A 49 -2.70 5.43 13.65
CA ILE A 49 -3.84 6.30 13.45
C ILE A 49 -3.75 7.49 14.40
N ARG A 50 -3.81 8.69 13.85
CA ARG A 50 -3.79 9.92 14.65
C ARG A 50 -5.20 10.46 14.86
N SER A 51 -6.08 10.27 13.87
CA SER A 51 -7.45 10.73 13.94
C SER A 51 -8.28 9.83 13.04
N TYR A 52 -9.53 9.58 13.44
CA TYR A 52 -10.45 8.78 12.65
C TYR A 52 -11.43 9.63 11.86
N SER A 53 -11.65 10.89 12.27
CA SER A 53 -12.64 11.74 11.63
C SER A 53 -12.17 13.19 11.71
N PRO A 54 -11.57 13.70 10.65
CA PRO A 54 -11.16 13.01 9.42
C PRO A 54 -9.97 12.08 9.67
N TYR A 55 -9.81 11.09 8.82
CA TYR A 55 -8.69 10.15 8.95
C TYR A 55 -7.36 10.87 8.78
N SER A 56 -6.45 10.57 9.70
CA SER A 56 -5.07 11.03 9.61
C SER A 56 -4.21 9.92 10.21
N PHE A 57 -3.21 9.47 9.45
CA PHE A 57 -2.38 8.35 9.91
C PHE A 57 -1.04 8.35 9.19
N THR A 58 -0.12 7.59 9.75
CA THR A 58 1.18 7.33 9.12
C THR A 58 1.37 5.83 8.98
N CYS A 59 2.19 5.44 8.03
CA CYS A 59 2.52 4.03 7.83
C CYS A 59 3.82 3.94 7.02
N THR A 60 4.34 2.71 6.92
CA THR A 60 5.53 2.43 6.12
C THR A 60 5.19 1.36 5.09
N VAL A 61 5.72 1.51 3.90
CA VAL A 61 5.61 0.49 2.85
C VAL A 61 6.99 -0.01 2.48
N ARG A 62 7.03 -1.22 1.93
CA ARG A 62 8.24 -1.80 1.35
C ARG A 62 8.07 -1.87 -0.16
N ALA A 63 9.04 -1.35 -0.88
CA ALA A 63 9.08 -1.43 -2.34
C ALA A 63 10.45 -2.00 -2.71
N GLY A 64 10.49 -3.29 -3.01
CA GLY A 64 11.75 -4.00 -3.20
C GLY A 64 12.52 -4.05 -1.87
N TYR A 65 13.71 -3.48 -1.86
CA TYR A 65 14.52 -3.38 -0.64
C TYR A 65 14.36 -2.06 0.08
N ASP A 66 13.61 -1.14 -0.50
CA ASP A 66 13.45 0.20 0.05
C ASP A 66 12.21 0.30 0.92
N HIS A 67 12.27 1.17 1.91
CA HIS A 67 11.13 1.47 2.78
C HIS A 67 10.81 2.94 2.63
N LEU A 68 9.52 3.24 2.45
CA LEU A 68 9.04 4.61 2.34
C LEU A 68 8.00 4.84 3.41
N ASN A 69 8.09 6.00 4.05
CA ASN A 69 7.10 6.41 5.04
C ASN A 69 6.05 7.27 4.37
N TYR A 70 4.79 7.00 4.71
CA TYR A 70 3.66 7.76 4.19
C TYR A 70 2.94 8.46 5.33
N SER A 71 2.51 9.68 5.07
CA SER A 71 1.61 10.42 5.96
C SER A 71 0.35 10.74 5.18
N PHE A 72 -0.79 10.49 5.80
CA PHE A 72 -2.10 10.81 5.22
C PHE A 72 -2.81 11.75 6.17
N TYR A 73 -3.36 12.83 5.63
CA TYR A 73 -4.02 13.86 6.43
C TYR A 73 -4.94 14.67 5.54
N PRO A 74 -5.92 15.39 6.13
CA PRO A 74 -6.77 16.25 5.30
C PRO A 74 -6.00 17.49 4.88
N TYR A 75 -6.17 17.87 3.63
CA TYR A 75 -5.60 19.10 3.09
C TYR A 75 -6.67 19.73 2.22
N ASN A 76 -7.06 20.97 2.55
CA ASN A 76 -8.16 21.64 1.90
C ASN A 76 -9.45 20.80 1.93
N GLY A 77 -9.64 20.07 3.03
CA GLY A 77 -10.86 19.28 3.24
C GLY A 77 -10.88 17.94 2.53
N SER A 78 -9.82 17.54 1.89
CA SER A 78 -9.76 16.27 1.15
C SER A 78 -8.57 15.44 1.61
N PRO A 79 -8.66 14.10 1.51
CA PRO A 79 -7.51 13.25 1.86
C PRO A 79 -6.31 13.55 0.97
N TYR A 80 -5.17 13.68 1.61
CA TYR A 80 -3.93 14.05 0.97
C TYR A 80 -2.82 13.16 1.49
N TYR A 81 -1.81 12.89 0.67
CA TYR A 81 -0.68 12.09 1.12
C TYR A 81 0.64 12.77 0.82
N ARG A 82 1.65 12.38 1.59
CA ARG A 82 3.02 12.78 1.37
C ARG A 82 3.90 11.61 1.78
N ASN A 83 4.96 11.34 1.01
CA ASN A 83 5.86 10.26 1.39
C ASN A 83 7.29 10.76 1.55
N SER A 84 8.16 9.87 2.06
CA SER A 84 9.54 10.23 2.39
C SER A 84 10.40 10.50 1.16
N GLU A 85 9.92 10.15 -0.04
CA GLU A 85 10.60 10.48 -1.29
C GLU A 85 10.22 11.87 -1.80
N GLY A 86 9.30 12.55 -1.12
CA GLY A 86 8.88 13.89 -1.51
C GLY A 86 7.68 13.94 -2.43
N TYR A 87 7.10 12.80 -2.77
CA TYR A 87 5.87 12.80 -3.56
C TYR A 87 4.69 13.13 -2.68
N GLU A 88 3.74 13.87 -3.22
CA GLU A 88 2.53 14.25 -2.51
C GLU A 88 1.42 14.53 -3.49
N GLY A 89 0.18 14.46 -3.00
CA GLY A 89 -0.99 14.74 -3.83
C GLY A 89 -2.27 14.33 -3.14
N TYR A 90 -3.38 14.61 -3.80
CA TYR A 90 -4.69 14.21 -3.29
C TYR A 90 -4.91 12.72 -3.56
N VAL A 91 -5.40 12.03 -2.55
CA VAL A 91 -5.68 10.59 -2.65
C VAL A 91 -6.71 10.34 -3.75
N ASN A 92 -7.76 11.16 -3.80
CA ASN A 92 -8.85 11.00 -4.75
C ASN A 92 -8.54 11.57 -6.13
N GLY A 93 -7.41 12.21 -6.29
CA GLY A 93 -7.05 12.84 -7.56
C GLY A 93 -6.41 11.91 -8.57
N GLY A 94 -6.16 10.67 -8.19
CA GLY A 94 -5.53 9.72 -9.09
C GLY A 94 -4.04 9.94 -9.28
N ALA A 95 -3.42 10.75 -8.44
CA ALA A 95 -1.99 11.03 -8.56
C ALA A 95 -1.16 9.80 -8.29
N SER A 96 -1.63 8.92 -7.41
CA SER A 96 -0.91 7.71 -7.07
C SER A 96 -1.90 6.59 -6.75
N PRO A 97 -2.00 5.57 -7.62
CA PRO A 97 -2.84 4.41 -7.31
C PRO A 97 -2.40 3.71 -6.02
N VAL A 98 -1.10 3.67 -5.75
CA VAL A 98 -0.58 3.06 -4.53
C VAL A 98 -1.09 3.82 -3.30
N ALA A 99 -1.00 5.14 -3.30
CA ALA A 99 -1.47 5.94 -2.18
C ALA A 99 -2.97 5.75 -1.96
N SER A 100 -3.75 5.70 -3.04
CA SER A 100 -5.19 5.45 -2.95
C SER A 100 -5.48 4.10 -2.34
N ASN A 101 -4.73 3.07 -2.73
CA ASN A 101 -4.92 1.72 -2.21
C ASN A 101 -4.57 1.64 -0.73
N ILE A 102 -3.49 2.31 -0.32
CA ILE A 102 -3.11 2.36 1.10
C ILE A 102 -4.22 3.02 1.92
N TYR A 103 -4.68 4.18 1.46
CA TYR A 103 -5.72 4.93 2.18
C TYR A 103 -6.98 4.08 2.36
N ARG A 104 -7.45 3.46 1.25
CA ARG A 104 -8.65 2.64 1.29
C ARG A 104 -8.49 1.45 2.22
N TYR A 105 -7.33 0.81 2.18
CA TYR A 105 -7.08 -0.34 3.04
C TYR A 105 -7.14 0.05 4.51
N VAL A 106 -6.46 1.13 4.87
CA VAL A 106 -6.41 1.57 6.27
C VAL A 106 -7.80 1.99 6.75
N VAL A 107 -8.52 2.77 5.96
CA VAL A 107 -9.87 3.23 6.34
C VAL A 107 -10.81 2.05 6.53
N ASN A 108 -10.65 1.00 5.75
CA ASN A 108 -11.56 -0.16 5.81
C ASN A 108 -11.16 -1.19 6.87
N ASN A 109 -9.95 -1.12 7.41
CA ASN A 109 -9.45 -2.18 8.29
C ASN A 109 -8.96 -1.71 9.65
N TYR A 110 -8.93 -0.41 9.91
CA TYR A 110 -8.43 0.12 11.19
C TYR A 110 -9.41 1.06 11.89
#